data_441c5399abef6cee0a3527f57f9c7de4
#
_entry.id   441c5399abef6cee0a3527f57f9c7de4
#
_cell.length_a   1.000
_cell.length_b   1.000
_cell.length_c   1.000
_cell.angle_alpha   90.00
_cell.angle_beta   90.00
_cell.angle_gamma   90.00
#
_symmetry.space_group_name_H-M   'P 1'
#
loop_
_entity.id
_entity.type
_entity.pdbx_description
1 polymer ?
#
loop_
_entity_poly.entity_id
_entity_poly.type
_entity_poly.pdbx_seq_one_letter_code
_entity_poly.pdbx_strand_id
1 'polypeptide(L)'
;MECTQLVDLIFFMGQSNMAGRGDAALAPAVIPGMGFEYRAVTDPAHLHPLAEPFGVNENDPAGVNEPGMKTGSMVSAFVNACTAQTGIAVVGVSCAKGGSAIAEWLPGTPYFKDAVRRARRARQFLAENGYTIRHSAMVWCQGCTDGDLHTLKAVYKLNTDRVIHKFMIDAGLETCFLIQIGNQRDEPELYVPIQQAQEELAAACEDIVMVSRRFKTFAAKGLMKDRFHYLQPAYNAVGTEAGQQVGSLWGR
;
A
#
# COMPACT_ATOMS: atom_id res chain seq x y z
N MET A 1 -6.65 11.12 33.50
CA MET A 1 -5.88 10.94 32.27
C MET A 1 -6.65 9.93 31.44
N GLU A 2 -7.27 10.36 30.35
CA GLU A 2 -7.90 9.44 29.42
C GLU A 2 -6.79 8.55 28.85
N CYS A 3 -7.00 7.26 28.89
CA CYS A 3 -6.05 6.27 28.38
C CYS A 3 -6.09 6.36 26.84
N THR A 4 -5.13 7.04 26.22
CA THR A 4 -5.04 7.11 24.76
C THR A 4 -4.60 5.76 24.20
N GLN A 5 -5.32 5.26 23.20
CA GLN A 5 -4.98 4.01 22.54
C GLN A 5 -3.86 4.23 21.51
N LEU A 6 -2.75 3.48 21.63
CA LEU A 6 -1.66 3.51 20.62
C LEU A 6 -2.07 2.78 19.36
N VAL A 7 -1.76 3.37 18.21
CA VAL A 7 -1.99 2.76 16.89
C VAL A 7 -0.82 3.09 15.95
N ASP A 8 -0.60 2.25 14.96
CA ASP A 8 0.26 2.51 13.81
C ASP A 8 -0.63 2.91 12.62
N LEU A 9 -0.29 4.01 11.93
CA LEU A 9 -1.07 4.55 10.81
C LEU A 9 -0.38 4.23 9.49
N ILE A 10 -1.05 3.47 8.60
CA ILE A 10 -0.47 3.02 7.33
C ILE A 10 -1.34 3.40 6.14
N PHE A 11 -0.73 4.04 5.15
CA PHE A 11 -1.34 4.37 3.86
C PHE A 11 -0.94 3.33 2.82
N PHE A 12 -1.90 2.53 2.34
CA PHE A 12 -1.68 1.54 1.29
C PHE A 12 -1.91 2.19 -0.07
N MET A 13 -0.81 2.46 -0.80
CA MET A 13 -0.77 3.28 -1.99
C MET A 13 -0.14 2.55 -3.17
N GLY A 14 -0.48 2.96 -4.38
CA GLY A 14 0.07 2.41 -5.61
C GLY A 14 -1.03 2.03 -6.61
N GLN A 15 -0.83 0.93 -7.34
CA GLN A 15 -1.75 0.52 -8.39
C GLN A 15 -2.56 -0.75 -8.05
N SER A 16 -3.05 -1.46 -9.07
CA SER A 16 -3.98 -2.59 -8.94
C SER A 16 -3.51 -3.70 -8.01
N ASN A 17 -2.21 -4.01 -7.96
CA ASN A 17 -1.67 -5.04 -7.07
C ASN A 17 -1.67 -4.61 -5.60
N MET A 18 -1.73 -3.31 -5.31
CA MET A 18 -2.01 -2.81 -3.97
C MET A 18 -3.51 -2.71 -3.70
N ALA A 19 -4.30 -2.24 -4.67
CA ALA A 19 -5.75 -2.14 -4.57
C ALA A 19 -6.43 -3.52 -4.37
N GLY A 20 -5.79 -4.57 -4.86
CA GLY A 20 -6.25 -5.96 -4.74
C GLY A 20 -7.14 -6.44 -5.89
N ARG A 21 -6.70 -7.49 -6.57
CA ARG A 21 -7.42 -8.17 -7.68
C ARG A 21 -7.59 -9.68 -7.40
N GLY A 22 -7.32 -10.09 -6.17
CA GLY A 22 -7.45 -11.47 -5.73
C GLY A 22 -8.91 -11.88 -5.43
N ASP A 23 -9.06 -12.76 -4.47
CA ASP A 23 -10.34 -13.25 -3.95
C ASP A 23 -10.38 -13.06 -2.43
N ALA A 24 -11.22 -12.14 -1.96
CA ALA A 24 -11.36 -11.82 -0.54
C ALA A 24 -11.73 -13.03 0.33
N ALA A 25 -12.45 -14.01 -0.24
CA ALA A 25 -12.83 -15.23 0.50
C ALA A 25 -11.61 -16.09 0.88
N LEU A 26 -10.49 -15.94 0.18
CA LEU A 26 -9.24 -16.66 0.44
C LEU A 26 -8.21 -15.81 1.21
N ALA A 27 -8.55 -14.58 1.57
CA ALA A 27 -7.72 -13.73 2.40
C ALA A 27 -7.87 -14.10 3.88
N PRO A 28 -6.82 -13.96 4.72
CA PRO A 28 -6.95 -14.20 6.15
C PRO A 28 -7.83 -13.11 6.80
N ALA A 29 -8.68 -13.54 7.72
CA ALA A 29 -9.38 -12.57 8.58
C ALA A 29 -8.36 -11.81 9.45
N VAL A 30 -8.59 -10.54 9.67
CA VAL A 30 -7.77 -9.74 10.59
C VAL A 30 -8.14 -10.10 12.04
N ILE A 31 -7.12 -10.21 12.89
CA ILE A 31 -7.32 -10.48 14.33
C ILE A 31 -8.18 -9.35 14.92
N PRO A 32 -9.28 -9.68 15.61
CA PRO A 32 -10.19 -8.68 16.18
C PRO A 32 -9.46 -7.65 17.07
N GLY A 33 -9.71 -6.37 16.83
CA GLY A 33 -9.08 -5.27 17.56
C GLY A 33 -7.66 -4.92 17.12
N MET A 34 -7.05 -5.68 16.20
CA MET A 34 -5.68 -5.44 15.75
C MET A 34 -5.57 -4.73 14.38
N GLY A 35 -6.66 -4.57 13.66
CA GLY A 35 -6.66 -3.84 12.39
C GLY A 35 -7.96 -3.09 12.16
N PHE A 36 -7.83 -1.83 11.76
CA PHE A 36 -8.94 -0.95 11.45
C PHE A 36 -8.75 -0.33 10.07
N GLU A 37 -9.83 -0.11 9.35
CA GLU A 37 -9.90 0.71 8.15
C GLU A 37 -10.47 2.08 8.50
N TYR A 38 -9.74 3.14 8.17
CA TYR A 38 -10.29 4.49 8.19
C TYR A 38 -10.80 4.86 6.80
N ARG A 39 -12.10 5.16 6.71
CA ARG A 39 -12.81 5.48 5.47
C ARG A 39 -12.94 6.99 5.29
N ALA A 40 -11.89 7.60 4.79
CA ALA A 40 -11.79 9.06 4.64
C ALA A 40 -12.84 9.66 3.69
N VAL A 41 -13.43 8.88 2.79
CA VAL A 41 -14.43 9.34 1.80
C VAL A 41 -15.83 9.02 2.23
N THR A 42 -16.12 7.77 2.59
CA THR A 42 -17.49 7.30 2.80
C THR A 42 -17.97 7.35 4.25
N ASP A 43 -17.05 7.25 5.21
CA ASP A 43 -17.40 7.37 6.64
C ASP A 43 -16.23 7.91 7.47
N PRO A 44 -15.98 9.24 7.42
CA PRO A 44 -14.85 9.85 8.12
C PRO A 44 -15.05 9.98 9.65
N ALA A 45 -16.20 9.57 10.18
CA ALA A 45 -16.53 9.68 11.59
C ALA A 45 -16.19 8.42 12.40
N HIS A 46 -15.84 7.29 11.76
CA HIS A 46 -15.64 6.01 12.44
C HIS A 46 -14.42 5.24 11.92
N LEU A 47 -13.86 4.39 12.80
CA LEU A 47 -12.99 3.28 12.40
C LEU A 47 -13.83 2.03 12.17
N HIS A 48 -13.55 1.31 11.10
CA HIS A 48 -14.17 0.03 10.79
C HIS A 48 -13.20 -1.12 11.05
N PRO A 49 -13.63 -2.30 11.50
CA PRO A 49 -12.77 -3.47 11.47
C PRO A 49 -12.22 -3.68 10.06
N LEU A 50 -10.90 -3.86 9.93
CA LEU A 50 -10.28 -4.06 8.63
C LEU A 50 -10.64 -5.44 8.09
N ALA A 51 -11.18 -5.46 6.89
CA ALA A 51 -11.57 -6.68 6.19
C ALA A 51 -11.31 -6.55 4.69
N GLU A 52 -11.18 -7.68 4.01
CA GLU A 52 -11.13 -7.72 2.54
C GLU A 52 -12.56 -7.77 1.93
N PRO A 53 -12.77 -7.15 0.79
CA PRO A 53 -11.82 -6.36 -0.01
C PRO A 53 -11.52 -4.99 0.64
N PHE A 54 -10.26 -4.75 1.00
CA PHE A 54 -9.84 -3.51 1.65
C PHE A 54 -10.05 -2.30 0.74
N GLY A 55 -10.62 -1.23 1.28
CA GLY A 55 -10.89 0.02 0.56
C GLY A 55 -11.98 -0.07 -0.50
N VAL A 56 -12.80 -1.12 -0.52
CA VAL A 56 -13.86 -1.32 -1.53
C VAL A 56 -14.86 -0.16 -1.59
N ASN A 57 -15.11 0.50 -0.46
CA ASN A 57 -16.03 1.62 -0.35
C ASN A 57 -15.36 2.99 -0.56
N GLU A 58 -14.04 3.04 -0.59
CA GLU A 58 -13.25 4.27 -0.61
C GLU A 58 -13.01 4.79 -2.04
N ASN A 59 -14.11 5.22 -2.70
CA ASN A 59 -14.11 5.72 -4.07
C ASN A 59 -14.43 7.21 -4.10
N ASP A 60 -13.51 8.02 -4.63
CA ASP A 60 -13.70 9.45 -4.87
C ASP A 60 -13.63 9.75 -6.36
N PRO A 61 -14.72 10.18 -7.01
CA PRO A 61 -14.72 10.52 -8.45
C PRO A 61 -13.72 11.59 -8.85
N ALA A 62 -13.31 12.46 -7.91
CA ALA A 62 -12.32 13.52 -8.14
C ALA A 62 -10.87 13.06 -7.83
N GLY A 63 -10.67 11.82 -7.40
CA GLY A 63 -9.38 11.27 -6.99
C GLY A 63 -9.28 9.78 -7.24
N VAL A 64 -8.91 9.01 -6.21
CA VAL A 64 -8.80 7.55 -6.28
C VAL A 64 -10.19 6.93 -6.36
N ASN A 65 -10.55 6.40 -7.53
CA ASN A 65 -11.86 5.88 -7.84
C ASN A 65 -11.78 4.55 -8.60
N GLU A 66 -12.27 3.47 -7.98
CA GLU A 66 -12.25 2.11 -8.54
C GLU A 66 -13.50 1.30 -8.13
N PRO A 67 -14.71 1.78 -8.40
CA PRO A 67 -15.91 1.08 -8.00
C PRO A 67 -15.98 -0.33 -8.61
N GLY A 68 -16.20 -1.34 -7.74
CA GLY A 68 -16.30 -2.75 -8.15
C GLY A 68 -14.99 -3.44 -8.57
N MET A 69 -13.85 -2.76 -8.51
CA MET A 69 -12.57 -3.32 -8.99
C MET A 69 -11.72 -3.96 -7.88
N LYS A 70 -11.97 -3.64 -6.63
CA LYS A 70 -11.24 -4.21 -5.47
C LYS A 70 -11.91 -5.51 -5.06
N THR A 71 -11.20 -6.64 -5.17
CA THR A 71 -11.78 -7.98 -4.96
C THR A 71 -11.03 -8.83 -3.92
N GLY A 72 -9.87 -8.39 -3.46
CA GLY A 72 -9.04 -9.06 -2.46
C GLY A 72 -7.60 -8.62 -2.58
N SER A 73 -7.00 -8.18 -1.49
CA SER A 73 -5.66 -7.57 -1.46
C SER A 73 -4.69 -8.31 -0.53
N MET A 74 -3.50 -7.74 -0.35
CA MET A 74 -2.49 -8.23 0.60
C MET A 74 -2.63 -7.62 1.99
N VAL A 75 -3.56 -6.68 2.20
CA VAL A 75 -3.57 -5.81 3.37
C VAL A 75 -3.91 -6.56 4.65
N SER A 76 -4.90 -7.45 4.64
CA SER A 76 -5.25 -8.25 5.81
C SER A 76 -4.10 -9.15 6.29
N ALA A 77 -3.38 -9.78 5.34
CA ALA A 77 -2.19 -10.59 5.66
C ALA A 77 -1.04 -9.73 6.19
N PHE A 78 -0.84 -8.53 5.63
CA PHE A 78 0.14 -7.56 6.11
C PHE A 78 -0.15 -7.14 7.55
N VAL A 79 -1.38 -6.73 7.83
CA VAL A 79 -1.78 -6.26 9.16
C VAL A 79 -1.58 -7.35 10.20
N ASN A 80 -2.05 -8.58 9.95
CA ASN A 80 -1.84 -9.70 10.86
C ASN A 80 -0.36 -9.96 11.15
N ALA A 81 0.49 -9.95 10.13
CA ALA A 81 1.92 -10.21 10.27
C ALA A 81 2.66 -9.06 11.01
N CYS A 82 2.28 -7.82 10.77
CA CYS A 82 2.85 -6.65 11.43
C CYS A 82 2.45 -6.63 12.92
N THR A 83 1.16 -6.77 13.22
CA THR A 83 0.62 -6.71 14.58
C THR A 83 1.06 -7.89 15.44
N ALA A 84 1.31 -9.05 14.85
CA ALA A 84 1.89 -10.20 15.55
C ALA A 84 3.30 -9.90 16.12
N GLN A 85 4.04 -8.97 15.53
CA GLN A 85 5.37 -8.56 15.98
C GLN A 85 5.32 -7.38 16.96
N THR A 86 4.45 -6.42 16.68
CA THR A 86 4.40 -5.15 17.43
C THR A 86 3.46 -5.17 18.62
N GLY A 87 2.41 -6.00 18.60
CA GLY A 87 1.30 -5.94 19.55
C GLY A 87 0.46 -4.66 19.45
N ILE A 88 0.69 -3.80 18.45
CA ILE A 88 0.00 -2.52 18.27
C ILE A 88 -0.96 -2.62 17.09
N ALA A 89 -2.18 -2.13 17.27
CA ALA A 89 -3.19 -2.13 16.22
C ALA A 89 -2.80 -1.20 15.04
N VAL A 90 -3.10 -1.65 13.82
CA VAL A 90 -2.88 -0.88 12.59
C VAL A 90 -4.17 -0.20 12.16
N VAL A 91 -4.11 1.10 11.87
CA VAL A 91 -5.15 1.83 11.14
C VAL A 91 -4.70 1.97 9.69
N GLY A 92 -5.37 1.27 8.79
CA GLY A 92 -5.10 1.30 7.34
C GLY A 92 -5.97 2.32 6.61
N VAL A 93 -5.37 3.03 5.66
CA VAL A 93 -6.06 3.97 4.76
C VAL A 93 -5.82 3.55 3.31
N SER A 94 -6.90 3.31 2.57
CA SER A 94 -6.81 2.90 1.17
C SER A 94 -6.58 4.10 0.26
N CYS A 95 -5.49 4.06 -0.54
CA CYS A 95 -5.11 5.12 -1.48
C CYS A 95 -4.62 4.55 -2.83
N ALA A 96 -4.94 3.30 -3.18
CA ALA A 96 -4.44 2.67 -4.41
C ALA A 96 -5.41 2.81 -5.57
N LYS A 97 -4.87 3.06 -6.80
CA LYS A 97 -5.61 3.23 -8.06
C LYS A 97 -5.04 2.33 -9.16
N GLY A 98 -5.82 1.34 -9.58
CA GLY A 98 -5.43 0.42 -10.65
C GLY A 98 -5.21 1.11 -11.98
N GLY A 99 -4.26 0.58 -12.77
CA GLY A 99 -3.90 1.11 -14.08
C GLY A 99 -3.19 2.45 -14.03
N SER A 100 -2.82 2.97 -12.87
CA SER A 100 -2.16 4.27 -12.77
C SER A 100 -0.66 4.19 -13.08
N ALA A 101 -0.17 5.12 -13.91
CA ALA A 101 1.24 5.37 -14.12
C ALA A 101 1.78 6.32 -13.06
N ILE A 102 3.12 6.33 -12.87
CA ILE A 102 3.77 7.22 -11.88
C ILE A 102 3.48 8.70 -12.11
N ALA A 103 3.33 9.11 -13.37
CA ALA A 103 3.02 10.50 -13.75
C ALA A 103 1.68 10.98 -13.18
N GLU A 104 0.71 10.08 -12.98
CA GLU A 104 -0.61 10.40 -12.42
C GLU A 104 -0.58 10.59 -10.90
N TRP A 105 0.53 10.24 -10.25
CA TRP A 105 0.77 10.42 -8.82
C TRP A 105 1.64 11.64 -8.49
N LEU A 106 2.13 12.38 -9.48
CA LEU A 106 2.98 13.55 -9.25
C LEU A 106 2.26 14.59 -8.35
N PRO A 107 3.01 15.33 -7.53
CA PRO A 107 2.46 16.41 -6.70
C PRO A 107 1.58 17.36 -7.52
N GLY A 108 0.37 17.59 -7.04
CA GLY A 108 -0.63 18.42 -7.71
C GLY A 108 -1.64 17.68 -8.58
N THR A 109 -1.43 16.40 -8.89
CA THR A 109 -2.40 15.57 -9.62
C THR A 109 -3.61 15.20 -8.73
N PRO A 110 -4.73 14.76 -9.32
CA PRO A 110 -5.92 14.35 -8.56
C PRO A 110 -5.65 13.23 -7.55
N TYR A 111 -4.89 12.18 -7.94
CA TYR A 111 -4.61 11.05 -7.03
C TYR A 111 -3.71 11.47 -5.87
N PHE A 112 -2.69 12.28 -6.12
CA PHE A 112 -1.82 12.79 -5.07
C PHE A 112 -2.60 13.67 -4.08
N LYS A 113 -3.41 14.61 -4.57
CA LYS A 113 -4.24 15.50 -3.74
C LYS A 113 -5.22 14.70 -2.89
N ASP A 114 -5.86 13.69 -3.46
CA ASP A 114 -6.79 12.83 -2.74
C ASP A 114 -6.07 12.04 -1.63
N ALA A 115 -4.93 11.43 -1.92
CA ALA A 115 -4.15 10.70 -0.93
C ALA A 115 -3.73 11.61 0.25
N VAL A 116 -3.24 12.82 -0.02
CA VAL A 116 -2.91 13.82 1.02
C VAL A 116 -4.13 14.22 1.83
N ARG A 117 -5.29 14.42 1.19
CA ARG A 117 -6.54 14.72 1.88
C ARG A 117 -6.96 13.58 2.81
N ARG A 118 -6.88 12.32 2.36
CA ARG A 118 -7.17 11.14 3.18
C ARG A 118 -6.22 11.06 4.38
N ALA A 119 -4.95 11.34 4.17
CA ALA A 119 -3.95 11.34 5.24
C ALA A 119 -4.25 12.38 6.33
N ARG A 120 -4.56 13.60 5.93
CA ARG A 120 -4.93 14.68 6.86
C ARG A 120 -6.18 14.34 7.68
N ARG A 121 -7.22 13.81 7.02
CA ARG A 121 -8.47 13.39 7.69
C ARG A 121 -8.22 12.24 8.68
N ALA A 122 -7.42 11.25 8.30
CA ALA A 122 -7.09 10.13 9.20
C ALA A 122 -6.36 10.63 10.46
N ARG A 123 -5.35 11.49 10.31
CA ARG A 123 -4.62 12.06 11.45
C ARG A 123 -5.51 12.90 12.34
N GLN A 124 -6.33 13.75 11.75
CA GLN A 124 -7.28 14.59 12.49
C GLN A 124 -8.26 13.72 13.28
N PHE A 125 -8.89 12.74 12.63
CA PHE A 125 -9.81 11.82 13.29
C PHE A 125 -9.15 11.09 14.48
N LEU A 126 -7.95 10.55 14.30
CA LEU A 126 -7.25 9.82 15.36
C LEU A 126 -6.93 10.75 16.56
N ALA A 127 -6.46 11.96 16.29
CA ALA A 127 -6.16 12.94 17.34
C ALA A 127 -7.42 13.37 18.12
N GLU A 128 -8.56 13.54 17.44
CA GLU A 128 -9.82 13.97 18.06
C GLU A 128 -10.54 12.84 18.81
N ASN A 129 -10.21 11.57 18.55
CA ASN A 129 -10.90 10.42 19.13
C ASN A 129 -10.04 9.59 20.12
N GLY A 130 -9.02 10.20 20.72
CA GLY A 130 -8.23 9.57 21.81
C GLY A 130 -7.22 8.52 21.35
N TYR A 131 -6.78 8.58 20.08
CA TYR A 131 -5.71 7.73 19.58
C TYR A 131 -4.38 8.47 19.54
N THR A 132 -3.30 7.76 19.85
CA THR A 132 -1.92 8.26 19.67
C THR A 132 -1.25 7.44 18.58
N ILE A 133 -0.80 8.11 17.53
CA ILE A 133 -0.05 7.47 16.44
C ILE A 133 1.38 7.22 16.94
N ARG A 134 1.78 5.94 17.02
CA ARG A 134 3.14 5.53 17.38
C ARG A 134 4.08 5.68 16.19
N HIS A 135 3.72 5.05 15.08
CA HIS A 135 4.43 5.13 13.80
C HIS A 135 3.46 5.45 12.67
N SER A 136 3.99 6.12 11.64
CA SER A 136 3.20 6.39 10.42
C SER A 136 4.04 6.18 9.17
N ALA A 137 3.50 5.42 8.22
CA ALA A 137 4.19 5.08 6.99
C ALA A 137 3.24 4.94 5.79
N MET A 138 3.82 4.92 4.60
CA MET A 138 3.14 4.44 3.41
C MET A 138 3.70 3.07 3.00
N VAL A 139 2.85 2.22 2.46
CA VAL A 139 3.24 1.00 1.74
C VAL A 139 2.96 1.25 0.26
N TRP A 140 4.01 1.22 -0.55
CA TRP A 140 3.94 1.57 -1.97
C TRP A 140 4.15 0.35 -2.86
N CYS A 141 3.19 0.08 -3.78
CA CYS A 141 3.31 -0.96 -4.80
C CYS A 141 2.73 -0.45 -6.14
N GLN A 142 3.60 0.08 -7.01
CA GLN A 142 3.24 0.66 -8.31
C GLN A 142 4.39 0.46 -9.30
N GLY A 143 4.11 0.40 -10.61
CA GLY A 143 5.14 0.34 -11.65
C GLY A 143 4.79 -0.55 -12.85
N CYS A 144 3.81 -1.47 -12.76
CA CYS A 144 3.46 -2.34 -13.89
C CYS A 144 2.96 -1.51 -15.09
N THR A 145 2.12 -0.50 -14.86
CA THR A 145 1.64 0.40 -15.93
C THR A 145 2.79 1.18 -16.56
N ASP A 146 3.78 1.59 -15.78
CA ASP A 146 4.98 2.24 -16.32
C ASP A 146 5.84 1.27 -17.15
N GLY A 147 5.89 0.00 -16.75
CA GLY A 147 6.51 -1.04 -17.58
C GLY A 147 5.78 -1.23 -18.91
N ASP A 148 4.45 -1.33 -18.89
CA ASP A 148 3.63 -1.44 -20.10
C ASP A 148 3.77 -0.22 -21.03
N LEU A 149 3.94 0.97 -20.46
CA LEU A 149 4.16 2.23 -21.18
C LEU A 149 5.63 2.44 -21.61
N HIS A 150 6.53 1.51 -21.29
CA HIS A 150 7.98 1.67 -21.53
C HIS A 150 8.55 2.97 -20.93
N THR A 151 8.03 3.39 -19.76
CA THR A 151 8.57 4.56 -19.07
C THR A 151 10.07 4.37 -18.82
N LEU A 152 10.88 5.32 -19.22
CA LEU A 152 12.32 5.24 -19.05
C LEU A 152 12.68 5.08 -17.57
N LYS A 153 13.60 4.16 -17.25
CA LYS A 153 14.04 3.87 -15.87
C LYS A 153 14.36 5.14 -15.07
N ALA A 154 15.12 6.06 -15.66
CA ALA A 154 15.52 7.30 -14.99
C ALA A 154 14.32 8.22 -14.70
N VAL A 155 13.34 8.27 -15.61
CA VAL A 155 12.12 9.07 -15.43
C VAL A 155 11.24 8.47 -14.36
N TYR A 156 11.03 7.14 -14.39
CA TYR A 156 10.28 6.46 -13.35
C TYR A 156 10.91 6.64 -11.96
N LYS A 157 12.23 6.44 -11.85
CA LYS A 157 12.98 6.60 -10.60
C LYS A 157 12.81 8.00 -10.02
N LEU A 158 13.07 9.05 -10.84
CA LEU A 158 12.95 10.45 -10.43
C LEU A 158 11.53 10.80 -9.97
N ASN A 159 10.53 10.37 -10.73
CA ASN A 159 9.15 10.67 -10.42
C ASN A 159 8.66 9.91 -9.17
N THR A 160 9.07 8.65 -8.99
CA THR A 160 8.73 7.85 -7.81
C THR A 160 9.36 8.46 -6.55
N ASP A 161 10.63 8.84 -6.61
CA ASP A 161 11.33 9.56 -5.54
C ASP A 161 10.55 10.82 -5.12
N ARG A 162 10.21 11.65 -6.11
CA ARG A 162 9.45 12.89 -5.90
C ARG A 162 8.07 12.65 -5.28
N VAL A 163 7.35 11.62 -5.73
CA VAL A 163 6.03 11.27 -5.21
C VAL A 163 6.14 10.82 -3.76
N ILE A 164 7.06 9.89 -3.46
CA ILE A 164 7.23 9.32 -2.12
C ILE A 164 7.59 10.41 -1.12
N HIS A 165 8.69 11.15 -1.35
CA HIS A 165 9.15 12.16 -0.40
C HIS A 165 8.15 13.30 -0.22
N LYS A 166 7.53 13.76 -1.31
CA LYS A 166 6.51 14.80 -1.18
C LYS A 166 5.28 14.33 -0.42
N PHE A 167 4.84 13.10 -0.62
CA PHE A 167 3.73 12.53 0.14
C PHE A 167 4.10 12.35 1.62
N MET A 168 5.29 11.84 1.91
CA MET A 168 5.78 11.70 3.30
C MET A 168 5.77 13.05 4.03
N ILE A 169 6.26 14.11 3.38
CA ILE A 169 6.23 15.47 3.95
C ILE A 169 4.79 15.95 4.18
N ASP A 170 3.92 15.87 3.15
CA ASP A 170 2.57 16.43 3.18
C ASP A 170 1.62 15.67 4.12
N ALA A 171 1.89 14.39 4.35
CA ALA A 171 1.14 13.49 5.22
C ALA A 171 1.80 13.29 6.60
N GLY A 172 3.02 13.80 6.81
CA GLY A 172 3.77 13.67 8.06
C GLY A 172 4.18 12.23 8.35
N LEU A 173 4.77 11.52 7.38
CA LEU A 173 5.18 10.12 7.49
C LEU A 173 6.67 9.99 7.74
N GLU A 174 7.06 8.88 8.36
CA GLU A 174 8.45 8.58 8.72
C GLU A 174 9.16 7.76 7.64
N THR A 175 8.44 6.86 6.96
CA THR A 175 9.03 5.84 6.09
C THR A 175 8.09 5.45 4.95
N CYS A 176 8.69 5.13 3.80
CA CYS A 176 8.02 4.41 2.71
C CYS A 176 8.48 2.95 2.68
N PHE A 177 7.56 2.03 2.86
CA PHE A 177 7.79 0.60 2.69
C PHE A 177 7.46 0.21 1.25
N LEU A 178 8.49 -0.10 0.47
CA LEU A 178 8.37 -0.42 -0.94
C LEU A 178 8.18 -1.92 -1.16
N ILE A 179 7.12 -2.29 -1.86
CA ILE A 179 6.90 -3.64 -2.39
C ILE A 179 7.23 -3.60 -3.87
N GLN A 180 8.25 -4.35 -4.27
CA GLN A 180 8.69 -4.42 -5.65
C GLN A 180 7.62 -5.07 -6.53
N ILE A 181 7.39 -4.52 -7.71
CA ILE A 181 6.51 -5.17 -8.71
C ILE A 181 7.10 -6.48 -9.19
N GLY A 182 6.23 -7.41 -9.60
CA GLY A 182 6.65 -8.65 -10.24
C GLY A 182 6.93 -8.50 -11.73
N ASN A 183 7.01 -9.63 -12.42
CA ASN A 183 7.19 -9.68 -13.86
C ASN A 183 5.83 -9.67 -14.57
N GLN A 184 5.79 -9.18 -15.79
CA GLN A 184 4.71 -9.48 -16.72
C GLN A 184 4.85 -10.96 -17.13
N ARG A 185 3.75 -11.72 -17.10
CA ARG A 185 3.80 -13.19 -17.27
C ARG A 185 4.33 -13.62 -18.63
N ASP A 186 3.88 -12.96 -19.70
CA ASP A 186 4.15 -13.36 -21.08
C ASP A 186 5.43 -12.68 -21.61
N GLU A 187 5.86 -11.57 -21.01
CA GLU A 187 7.06 -10.80 -21.33
C GLU A 187 7.86 -10.46 -20.05
N PRO A 188 8.58 -11.45 -19.45
CA PRO A 188 9.17 -11.28 -18.12
C PRO A 188 10.18 -10.12 -18.00
N GLU A 189 10.86 -9.77 -19.10
CA GLU A 189 11.86 -8.69 -19.14
C GLU A 189 11.24 -7.28 -19.21
N LEU A 190 9.95 -7.17 -19.55
CA LEU A 190 9.28 -5.88 -19.79
C LEU A 190 9.39 -4.94 -18.58
N TYR A 191 9.26 -5.47 -17.35
CA TYR A 191 9.26 -4.68 -16.13
C TYR A 191 10.62 -4.55 -15.45
N VAL A 192 11.67 -5.18 -15.98
CA VAL A 192 13.02 -5.15 -15.40
C VAL A 192 13.56 -3.72 -15.21
N PRO A 193 13.42 -2.77 -16.16
CA PRO A 193 13.88 -1.39 -15.93
C PRO A 193 13.20 -0.71 -14.72
N ILE A 194 11.91 -0.97 -14.52
CA ILE A 194 11.15 -0.42 -13.39
C ILE A 194 11.57 -1.06 -12.07
N GLN A 195 11.77 -2.38 -12.07
CA GLN A 195 12.28 -3.12 -10.90
C GLN A 195 13.67 -2.65 -10.49
N GLN A 196 14.56 -2.41 -11.46
CA GLN A 196 15.88 -1.83 -11.20
C GLN A 196 15.78 -0.43 -10.59
N ALA A 197 14.88 0.41 -11.10
CA ALA A 197 14.65 1.74 -10.52
C ALA A 197 14.20 1.65 -9.05
N GLN A 198 13.34 0.69 -8.72
CA GLN A 198 12.88 0.43 -7.34
C GLN A 198 14.02 -0.03 -6.42
N GLU A 199 14.89 -0.93 -6.91
CA GLU A 199 16.09 -1.35 -6.15
C GLU A 199 17.05 -0.17 -5.91
N GLU A 200 17.29 0.63 -6.94
CA GLU A 200 18.17 1.80 -6.84
C GLU A 200 17.62 2.87 -5.90
N LEU A 201 16.29 3.05 -5.83
CA LEU A 201 15.66 3.96 -4.87
C LEU A 201 15.87 3.47 -3.43
N ALA A 202 15.52 2.21 -3.17
CA ALA A 202 15.67 1.65 -1.82
C ALA A 202 17.15 1.56 -1.37
N ALA A 203 18.09 1.47 -2.31
CA ALA A 203 19.52 1.48 -1.97
C ALA A 203 20.07 2.89 -1.71
N ALA A 204 19.44 3.93 -2.27
CA ALA A 204 19.91 5.31 -2.19
C ALA A 204 19.26 6.14 -1.06
N CYS A 205 18.09 5.73 -0.57
CA CYS A 205 17.27 6.49 0.38
C CYS A 205 17.01 5.65 1.64
N GLU A 206 17.46 6.08 2.79
CA GLU A 206 17.31 5.35 4.06
C GLU A 206 15.83 5.27 4.53
N ASP A 207 15.01 6.22 4.11
CA ASP A 207 13.59 6.30 4.42
C ASP A 207 12.68 5.55 3.41
N ILE A 208 13.28 4.90 2.38
CA ILE A 208 12.61 4.01 1.45
C ILE A 208 13.12 2.57 1.66
N VAL A 209 12.34 1.75 2.33
CA VAL A 209 12.74 0.40 2.73
C VAL A 209 12.04 -0.64 1.86
N MET A 210 12.81 -1.47 1.15
CA MET A 210 12.28 -2.59 0.36
C MET A 210 11.85 -3.73 1.29
N VAL A 211 10.55 -3.97 1.40
CA VAL A 211 9.98 -4.97 2.34
C VAL A 211 9.52 -6.26 1.69
N SER A 212 9.35 -6.31 0.35
CA SER A 212 9.12 -7.57 -0.37
C SER A 212 9.54 -7.47 -1.84
N ARG A 213 10.09 -8.58 -2.34
CA ARG A 213 10.40 -8.82 -3.75
C ARG A 213 9.64 -10.03 -4.31
N ARG A 214 8.70 -10.56 -3.54
CA ARG A 214 8.08 -11.86 -3.80
C ARG A 214 7.27 -11.94 -5.08
N PHE A 215 6.71 -10.86 -5.53
CA PHE A 215 5.91 -10.85 -6.77
C PHE A 215 6.67 -11.44 -7.97
N LYS A 216 8.00 -11.26 -8.05
CA LYS A 216 8.85 -11.85 -9.10
C LYS A 216 8.80 -13.38 -9.16
N THR A 217 8.47 -14.06 -8.06
CA THR A 217 8.56 -15.52 -7.95
C THR A 217 7.28 -16.25 -8.35
N PHE A 218 6.19 -15.54 -8.59
CA PHE A 218 4.88 -16.17 -8.68
C PHE A 218 4.48 -16.63 -10.08
N ALA A 219 5.06 -16.05 -11.15
CA ALA A 219 4.86 -16.55 -12.51
C ALA A 219 5.30 -18.03 -12.62
N ALA A 220 6.50 -18.35 -12.14
CA ALA A 220 7.04 -19.72 -12.14
C ALA A 220 6.25 -20.69 -11.23
N LYS A 221 5.43 -20.19 -10.32
CA LYS A 221 4.60 -20.98 -9.39
C LYS A 221 3.16 -21.13 -9.85
N GLY A 222 2.80 -20.59 -11.02
CA GLY A 222 1.41 -20.59 -11.50
C GLY A 222 0.44 -19.77 -10.66
N LEU A 223 0.93 -18.78 -9.91
CA LEU A 223 0.13 -17.94 -9.01
C LEU A 223 -0.27 -16.59 -9.61
N MET A 224 -0.18 -16.45 -10.93
CA MET A 224 -0.71 -15.30 -11.64
C MET A 224 -2.12 -15.57 -12.18
N LYS A 225 -3.04 -14.63 -11.92
CA LYS A 225 -4.42 -14.66 -12.39
C LYS A 225 -4.50 -14.30 -13.88
N ASP A 226 -3.73 -13.33 -14.29
CA ASP A 226 -3.62 -12.83 -15.67
C ASP A 226 -2.17 -12.42 -15.97
N ARG A 227 -1.95 -11.53 -16.95
CA ARG A 227 -0.60 -11.12 -17.38
C ARG A 227 0.17 -10.35 -16.29
N PHE A 228 -0.48 -9.69 -15.33
CA PHE A 228 0.12 -8.81 -14.33
C PHE A 228 -0.54 -8.83 -12.95
N HIS A 229 -1.67 -9.54 -12.77
CA HIS A 229 -2.30 -9.72 -11.46
C HIS A 229 -2.12 -11.13 -10.93
N TYR A 230 -2.32 -11.28 -9.63
CA TYR A 230 -2.02 -12.51 -8.90
C TYR A 230 -3.28 -13.15 -8.29
N LEU A 231 -3.19 -14.43 -8.00
CA LEU A 231 -4.16 -15.16 -7.18
C LEU A 231 -4.00 -14.74 -5.71
N GLN A 232 -5.06 -14.87 -4.92
CA GLN A 232 -5.04 -14.44 -3.51
C GLN A 232 -3.91 -15.05 -2.67
N PRO A 233 -3.52 -16.34 -2.81
CA PRO A 233 -2.38 -16.87 -2.07
C PRO A 233 -1.07 -16.10 -2.30
N ALA A 234 -0.86 -15.53 -3.48
CA ALA A 234 0.30 -14.69 -3.77
C ALA A 234 0.21 -13.35 -3.02
N TYR A 235 -0.95 -12.69 -3.02
CA TYR A 235 -1.17 -11.48 -2.23
C TYR A 235 -0.97 -11.74 -0.73
N ASN A 236 -1.51 -12.84 -0.21
CA ASN A 236 -1.31 -13.23 1.19
C ASN A 236 0.17 -13.40 1.53
N ALA A 237 0.93 -14.05 0.65
CA ALA A 237 2.36 -14.30 0.85
C ALA A 237 3.19 -13.00 0.83
N VAL A 238 2.87 -12.05 -0.08
CA VAL A 238 3.52 -10.72 -0.10
C VAL A 238 3.15 -9.92 1.12
N GLY A 239 1.87 -9.89 1.49
CA GLY A 239 1.40 -9.18 2.67
C GLY A 239 2.06 -9.70 3.94
N THR A 240 2.12 -11.03 4.11
CA THR A 240 2.79 -11.64 5.27
C THR A 240 4.27 -11.25 5.34
N GLU A 241 5.02 -11.37 4.24
CA GLU A 241 6.45 -11.00 4.24
C GLU A 241 6.65 -9.51 4.53
N ALA A 242 5.91 -8.63 3.85
CA ALA A 242 6.03 -7.20 4.05
C ALA A 242 5.63 -6.78 5.48
N GLY A 243 4.54 -7.35 6.02
CA GLY A 243 4.10 -7.09 7.39
C GLY A 243 5.11 -7.59 8.44
N GLN A 244 5.73 -8.75 8.23
CA GLN A 244 6.81 -9.24 9.10
C GLN A 244 8.03 -8.31 9.09
N GLN A 245 8.45 -7.81 7.93
CA GLN A 245 9.58 -6.88 7.83
C GLN A 245 9.28 -5.57 8.55
N VAL A 246 8.10 -4.98 8.32
CA VAL A 246 7.67 -3.75 8.99
C VAL A 246 7.55 -3.96 10.50
N GLY A 247 6.90 -5.04 10.91
CA GLY A 247 6.75 -5.38 12.33
C GLY A 247 8.08 -5.58 13.04
N SER A 248 9.07 -6.21 12.38
CA SER A 248 10.42 -6.37 12.92
C SER A 248 11.19 -5.05 13.05
N LEU A 249 10.92 -4.07 12.19
CA LEU A 249 11.51 -2.74 12.28
C LEU A 249 10.88 -1.92 13.43
N TRP A 250 9.59 -2.01 13.60
CA TRP A 250 8.81 -1.22 14.57
C TRP A 250 8.68 -1.87 15.96
N GLY A 251 8.97 -3.15 16.09
CA GLY A 251 8.95 -3.91 17.35
C GLY A 251 10.25 -3.85 18.17
N ARG A 252 11.25 -3.08 17.70
CA ARG A 252 12.56 -2.91 18.35
C ARG A 252 12.55 -1.83 19.41
#